data_95d8256ed7e05571839a81639363248c
#
_entry.id   95d8256ed7e05571839a81639363248c
#
_cell.length_a   1.000
_cell.length_b   1.000
_cell.length_c   1.000
_cell.angle_alpha   90.00
_cell.angle_beta   90.00
_cell.angle_gamma   90.00
#
_symmetry.space_group_name_H-M   'P 1'
#
loop_
_entity.id
_entity.type
_entity.pdbx_description
1 polymer ?
#
loop_
_entity_poly.entity_id
_entity_poly.type
_entity_poly.pdbx_seq_one_letter_code
_entity_poly.pdbx_strand_id
1 'polypeptide(L)'
;MKHHQLISLEDFEYLTSDIRDKLYNDLMSYWGDNLGPAMVYKNKYIVIPGVWFGNVFITFQPSRGWEEVQDYHSLTIPPHQQYVAFYKWLDKTAKMNAIVSMGTHGTLEWLPGINLGAFPGDWTFELTLLPTVYPYIVSNPGEAMVARDRIAPLMITHMTPAMVSSELYGNYSTLSDYISHYKDQVKLNVSTNAEEYKALIVDLA
;
A
#
# COMPACT_ATOMS: atom_id res chain seq x y z
N MET A 1 -24.37 -15.06 3.71
CA MET A 1 -23.06 -14.62 4.21
C MET A 1 -23.08 -13.09 4.27
N LYS A 2 -22.65 -12.48 5.38
CA LYS A 2 -22.44 -11.04 5.41
C LYS A 2 -21.14 -10.76 4.69
N HIS A 3 -21.20 -10.01 3.59
CA HIS A 3 -20.05 -9.75 2.72
C HIS A 3 -19.34 -8.43 3.03
N HIS A 4 -19.80 -7.64 3.99
CA HIS A 4 -19.20 -6.38 4.40
C HIS A 4 -19.69 -5.99 5.79
N GLN A 5 -18.91 -5.14 6.46
CA GLN A 5 -19.30 -4.51 7.72
C GLN A 5 -19.52 -3.01 7.47
N LEU A 6 -20.52 -2.46 8.14
CA LEU A 6 -20.83 -1.04 8.10
C LEU A 6 -20.52 -0.45 9.46
N ILE A 7 -19.68 0.57 9.47
CA ILE A 7 -19.27 1.32 10.66
C ILE A 7 -19.97 2.67 10.62
N SER A 8 -20.82 2.95 11.60
CA SER A 8 -21.42 4.27 11.75
C SER A 8 -20.41 5.28 12.28
N LEU A 9 -20.75 6.57 12.28
CA LEU A 9 -19.92 7.59 12.90
C LEU A 9 -19.79 7.37 14.42
N GLU A 10 -20.85 6.94 15.08
CA GLU A 10 -20.85 6.59 16.50
C GLU A 10 -19.89 5.40 16.76
N ASP A 11 -19.96 4.35 15.91
CA ASP A 11 -19.02 3.24 15.99
C ASP A 11 -17.57 3.71 15.74
N PHE A 12 -17.37 4.66 14.83
CA PHE A 12 -16.04 5.22 14.56
C PHE A 12 -15.49 5.96 15.78
N GLU A 13 -16.29 6.75 16.47
CA GLU A 13 -15.89 7.40 17.72
C GLU A 13 -15.48 6.38 18.79
N TYR A 14 -16.26 5.30 18.94
CA TYR A 14 -15.88 4.19 19.82
C TYR A 14 -14.57 3.52 19.39
N LEU A 15 -14.40 3.25 18.10
CA LEU A 15 -13.19 2.60 17.56
C LEU A 15 -11.94 3.46 17.81
N THR A 16 -12.05 4.77 17.74
CA THR A 16 -10.93 5.72 17.88
C THR A 16 -10.71 6.21 19.30
N SER A 17 -11.54 5.79 20.27
CA SER A 17 -11.53 6.29 21.64
C SER A 17 -10.20 6.08 22.40
N ASP A 18 -9.33 5.19 21.95
CA ASP A 18 -8.02 4.90 22.51
C ASP A 18 -6.86 5.51 21.71
N ILE A 19 -7.16 6.16 20.58
CA ILE A 19 -6.15 6.87 19.79
C ILE A 19 -5.78 8.15 20.54
N ARG A 20 -4.49 8.46 20.57
CA ARG A 20 -4.01 9.68 21.23
C ARG A 20 -4.59 10.94 20.59
N ASP A 21 -4.99 11.89 21.40
CA ASP A 21 -5.63 13.14 20.99
C ASP A 21 -4.87 13.86 19.86
N LYS A 22 -3.53 13.85 19.92
CA LYS A 22 -2.71 14.45 18.87
C LYS A 22 -2.97 13.80 17.51
N LEU A 23 -2.95 12.48 17.43
CA LEU A 23 -3.14 11.75 16.17
C LEU A 23 -4.58 11.90 15.68
N TYR A 24 -5.55 11.84 16.57
CA TYR A 24 -6.95 12.08 16.24
C TYR A 24 -7.16 13.50 15.68
N ASN A 25 -6.56 14.50 16.30
CA ASN A 25 -6.63 15.88 15.84
C ASN A 25 -5.91 16.07 14.50
N ASP A 26 -4.76 15.42 14.29
CA ASP A 26 -4.04 15.44 13.01
C ASP A 26 -4.92 14.84 11.89
N LEU A 27 -5.57 13.70 12.16
CA LEU A 27 -6.51 13.05 11.23
C LEU A 27 -7.66 13.98 10.87
N MET A 28 -8.34 14.53 11.88
CA MET A 28 -9.51 15.39 11.67
C MET A 28 -9.14 16.73 11.03
N SER A 29 -7.96 17.28 11.34
CA SER A 29 -7.47 18.51 10.72
C SER A 29 -7.15 18.34 9.24
N TYR A 30 -6.67 17.16 8.83
CA TYR A 30 -6.31 16.89 7.44
C TYR A 30 -7.50 16.45 6.59
N TRP A 31 -8.30 15.48 7.07
CA TRP A 31 -9.38 14.87 6.31
C TRP A 31 -10.76 15.47 6.63
N GLY A 32 -10.90 16.16 7.75
CA GLY A 32 -12.17 16.74 8.20
C GLY A 32 -13.20 15.70 8.60
N ASP A 33 -14.46 16.14 8.72
CA ASP A 33 -15.60 15.27 9.06
C ASP A 33 -16.17 14.53 7.85
N ASN A 34 -15.69 14.85 6.65
CA ASN A 34 -16.15 14.21 5.42
C ASN A 34 -15.46 12.86 5.23
N LEU A 35 -16.22 11.80 5.13
CA LEU A 35 -15.68 10.46 4.89
C LEU A 35 -15.08 10.28 3.49
N GLY A 36 -15.19 11.27 2.58
CA GLY A 36 -14.67 11.18 1.22
C GLY A 36 -15.40 10.16 0.34
N PRO A 37 -14.88 9.88 -0.85
CA PRO A 37 -15.60 9.09 -1.86
C PRO A 37 -15.41 7.58 -1.74
N ALA A 38 -14.33 7.13 -1.08
CA ALA A 38 -13.93 5.71 -1.08
C ALA A 38 -14.46 4.97 0.14
N MET A 39 -14.91 3.72 -0.04
CA MET A 39 -15.39 2.84 1.03
C MET A 39 -16.47 3.47 1.92
N VAL A 40 -17.39 4.21 1.33
CA VAL A 40 -18.49 4.91 2.01
C VAL A 40 -19.83 4.49 1.44
N TYR A 41 -20.79 4.22 2.31
CA TYR A 41 -22.15 3.91 1.92
C TYR A 41 -23.11 5.01 2.43
N LYS A 42 -23.90 5.58 1.52
CA LYS A 42 -24.89 6.63 1.80
C LYS A 42 -24.34 7.84 2.55
N ASN A 43 -23.05 8.17 2.38
CA ASN A 43 -22.36 9.25 3.09
C ASN A 43 -22.49 9.22 4.63
N LYS A 44 -22.71 8.03 5.19
CA LYS A 44 -22.93 7.84 6.64
C LYS A 44 -22.15 6.68 7.24
N TYR A 45 -21.78 5.71 6.41
CA TYR A 45 -21.16 4.49 6.90
C TYR A 45 -19.86 4.25 6.21
N ILE A 46 -18.83 3.94 6.97
CA ILE A 46 -17.59 3.37 6.46
C ILE A 46 -17.85 1.89 6.16
N VAL A 47 -17.40 1.43 5.01
CA VAL A 47 -17.56 0.05 4.56
C VAL A 47 -16.25 -0.71 4.73
N ILE A 48 -16.27 -1.81 5.48
CA ILE A 48 -15.16 -2.76 5.53
C ILE A 48 -15.54 -3.96 4.66
N PRO A 49 -15.00 -4.05 3.43
CA PRO A 49 -15.31 -5.16 2.54
C PRO A 49 -14.61 -6.42 3.01
N GLY A 50 -15.26 -7.57 2.86
CA GLY A 50 -14.63 -8.84 3.18
C GLY A 50 -15.63 -9.98 3.32
N VAL A 51 -15.11 -11.18 3.43
CA VAL A 51 -15.89 -12.41 3.50
C VAL A 51 -15.40 -13.28 4.66
N TRP A 52 -16.34 -13.77 5.44
CA TRP A 52 -16.06 -14.69 6.52
C TRP A 52 -16.08 -16.15 6.06
N PHE A 53 -15.01 -16.88 6.39
CA PHE A 53 -14.91 -18.32 6.26
C PHE A 53 -14.62 -18.94 7.64
N GLY A 54 -15.65 -19.28 8.37
CA GLY A 54 -15.50 -19.70 9.77
C GLY A 54 -14.86 -18.58 10.59
N ASN A 55 -13.68 -18.84 11.13
CA ASN A 55 -12.90 -17.89 11.93
C ASN A 55 -11.91 -17.04 11.12
N VAL A 56 -11.94 -17.14 9.80
CA VAL A 56 -11.06 -16.37 8.91
C VAL A 56 -11.86 -15.30 8.19
N PHE A 57 -11.40 -14.06 8.29
CA PHE A 57 -11.93 -12.93 7.53
C PHE A 57 -10.97 -12.59 6.40
N ILE A 58 -11.41 -12.72 5.16
CA ILE A 58 -10.62 -12.37 3.96
C ILE A 58 -11.07 -11.01 3.47
N THR A 59 -10.13 -10.10 3.34
CA THR A 59 -10.37 -8.71 2.96
C THR A 59 -9.19 -8.14 2.19
N PHE A 60 -9.34 -6.91 1.70
CA PHE A 60 -8.24 -6.11 1.17
C PHE A 60 -7.88 -5.01 2.16
N GLN A 61 -6.60 -4.71 2.29
CA GLN A 61 -6.16 -3.51 2.99
C GLN A 61 -6.76 -2.28 2.28
N PRO A 62 -7.44 -1.35 3.00
CA PRO A 62 -7.92 -0.13 2.39
C PRO A 62 -6.78 0.72 1.83
N SER A 63 -7.08 1.55 0.85
CA SER A 63 -6.16 2.61 0.46
C SER A 63 -5.93 3.54 1.66
N ARG A 64 -4.77 4.15 1.72
CA ARG A 64 -4.35 4.98 2.83
C ARG A 64 -4.92 6.40 2.76
N GLY A 65 -5.32 6.85 1.56
CA GLY A 65 -5.87 8.14 1.24
C GLY A 65 -6.99 8.03 0.20
N TRP A 66 -7.43 9.16 -0.34
CA TRP A 66 -8.49 9.21 -1.34
C TRP A 66 -7.96 9.06 -2.78
N GLU A 67 -7.18 8.00 -3.01
CA GLU A 67 -6.69 7.56 -4.33
C GLU A 67 -5.62 8.43 -5.00
N GLU A 68 -5.05 9.41 -4.34
CA GLU A 68 -3.90 10.12 -4.89
C GLU A 68 -2.61 9.33 -4.66
N VAL A 69 -1.87 9.06 -5.73
CA VAL A 69 -0.61 8.28 -5.70
C VAL A 69 0.42 8.89 -4.74
N GLN A 70 0.37 10.20 -4.52
CA GLN A 70 1.29 10.92 -3.64
C GLN A 70 1.11 10.57 -2.16
N ASP A 71 -0.07 10.12 -1.76
CA ASP A 71 -0.39 9.84 -0.37
C ASP A 71 0.11 8.46 0.07
N TYR A 72 0.40 7.58 -0.87
CA TYR A 72 0.64 6.17 -0.60
C TYR A 72 1.88 5.92 0.27
N HIS A 73 2.96 6.65 0.03
CA HIS A 73 4.22 6.56 0.79
C HIS A 73 4.53 7.85 1.58
N SER A 74 3.53 8.71 1.80
CA SER A 74 3.75 9.93 2.56
C SER A 74 4.07 9.62 4.01
N LEU A 75 5.15 10.19 4.52
CA LEU A 75 5.56 10.09 5.93
C LEU A 75 4.94 11.20 6.80
N THR A 76 4.09 12.04 6.23
CA THR A 76 3.52 13.20 6.93
C THR A 76 2.00 13.23 6.91
N ILE A 77 1.37 12.65 5.89
CA ILE A 77 -0.10 12.62 5.75
C ILE A 77 -0.67 11.52 6.64
N PRO A 78 -1.58 11.82 7.57
CA PRO A 78 -2.25 10.81 8.39
C PRO A 78 -3.12 9.88 7.52
N PRO A 79 -3.32 8.62 7.92
CA PRO A 79 -4.28 7.75 7.26
C PRO A 79 -5.70 8.33 7.38
N HIS A 80 -6.56 8.12 6.37
CA HIS A 80 -7.93 8.60 6.43
C HIS A 80 -8.80 7.74 7.36
N GLN A 81 -10.03 8.21 7.64
CA GLN A 81 -10.94 7.57 8.60
C GLN A 81 -11.20 6.09 8.29
N GLN A 82 -11.36 5.71 7.03
CA GLN A 82 -11.63 4.34 6.62
C GLN A 82 -10.48 3.40 6.94
N TYR A 83 -9.26 3.87 6.77
CA TYR A 83 -8.05 3.11 7.11
C TYR A 83 -7.95 2.88 8.62
N VAL A 84 -8.18 3.93 9.38
CA VAL A 84 -8.20 3.87 10.85
C VAL A 84 -9.31 2.94 11.35
N ALA A 85 -10.54 3.12 10.82
CA ALA A 85 -11.68 2.28 11.16
C ALA A 85 -11.42 0.80 10.87
N PHE A 86 -10.77 0.49 9.75
CA PHE A 86 -10.45 -0.88 9.36
C PHE A 86 -9.59 -1.58 10.42
N TYR A 87 -8.45 -1.01 10.80
CA TYR A 87 -7.55 -1.65 11.76
C TYR A 87 -8.14 -1.68 13.16
N LYS A 88 -8.78 -0.62 13.58
CA LYS A 88 -9.45 -0.59 14.89
C LYS A 88 -10.64 -1.54 14.97
N TRP A 89 -11.36 -1.74 13.89
CA TRP A 89 -12.44 -2.73 13.82
C TRP A 89 -11.90 -4.17 13.92
N LEU A 90 -10.79 -4.48 13.25
CA LEU A 90 -10.16 -5.81 13.35
C LEU A 90 -9.82 -6.15 14.81
N ASP A 91 -9.33 -5.22 15.56
CA ASP A 91 -8.95 -5.40 16.97
C ASP A 91 -10.17 -5.33 17.90
N LYS A 92 -10.87 -4.21 17.94
CA LYS A 92 -11.88 -3.95 18.98
C LYS A 92 -13.20 -4.67 18.74
N THR A 93 -13.66 -4.80 17.51
CA THR A 93 -14.99 -5.34 17.19
C THR A 93 -14.92 -6.76 16.68
N ALA A 94 -14.10 -7.03 15.69
CA ALA A 94 -13.92 -8.36 15.13
C ALA A 94 -13.10 -9.27 16.04
N LYS A 95 -12.31 -8.68 16.95
CA LYS A 95 -11.46 -9.40 17.93
C LYS A 95 -10.56 -10.42 17.27
N MET A 96 -9.88 -10.02 16.21
CA MET A 96 -8.93 -10.87 15.52
C MET A 96 -7.74 -11.19 16.43
N ASN A 97 -7.22 -12.41 16.30
CA ASN A 97 -6.03 -12.82 17.06
C ASN A 97 -4.73 -12.58 16.31
N ALA A 98 -4.79 -12.49 14.99
CA ALA A 98 -3.65 -12.25 14.14
C ALA A 98 -4.07 -11.72 12.77
N ILE A 99 -3.14 -11.08 12.07
CA ILE A 99 -3.26 -10.65 10.68
C ILE A 99 -2.29 -11.45 9.83
N VAL A 100 -2.76 -11.94 8.68
CA VAL A 100 -1.90 -12.51 7.63
C VAL A 100 -1.90 -11.53 6.46
N SER A 101 -0.80 -10.80 6.29
CA SER A 101 -0.62 -9.82 5.23
C SER A 101 -0.01 -10.49 4.00
N MET A 102 -0.82 -10.73 2.98
CA MET A 102 -0.38 -11.34 1.72
C MET A 102 -0.07 -10.25 0.70
N GLY A 103 1.18 -10.13 0.30
CA GLY A 103 1.53 -9.13 -0.72
C GLY A 103 3.02 -8.81 -0.79
N THR A 104 3.36 -7.88 -1.68
CA THR A 104 4.72 -7.37 -1.86
C THR A 104 5.07 -6.40 -0.75
N HIS A 105 4.16 -5.48 -0.49
CA HIS A 105 4.15 -4.60 0.67
C HIS A 105 2.71 -4.13 0.93
N GLY A 106 2.51 -3.60 2.12
CA GLY A 106 1.30 -2.89 2.50
C GLY A 106 1.59 -1.40 2.67
N THR A 107 0.72 -0.72 3.37
CA THR A 107 0.88 0.71 3.67
C THR A 107 1.03 1.00 5.17
N LEU A 108 0.78 0.01 6.01
CA LEU A 108 0.84 0.17 7.47
C LEU A 108 2.25 0.57 7.94
N GLU A 109 3.27 -0.01 7.34
CA GLU A 109 4.68 0.27 7.58
C GLU A 109 5.13 1.66 7.14
N TRP A 110 4.36 2.30 6.25
CA TRP A 110 4.67 3.63 5.68
C TRP A 110 3.93 4.78 6.36
N LEU A 111 3.14 4.50 7.38
CA LEU A 111 2.39 5.56 8.09
C LEU A 111 3.34 6.55 8.80
N PRO A 112 2.89 7.81 9.04
CA PRO A 112 3.68 8.79 9.76
C PRO A 112 4.16 8.29 11.13
N GLY A 113 5.39 8.61 11.46
CA GLY A 113 6.06 8.22 12.69
C GLY A 113 7.57 8.23 12.55
N ILE A 114 8.27 7.55 13.44
CA ILE A 114 9.72 7.40 13.34
C ILE A 114 10.10 6.49 12.18
N ASN A 115 11.24 6.78 11.55
CA ASN A 115 11.66 6.05 10.34
C ASN A 115 12.05 4.60 10.61
N LEU A 116 12.60 4.31 11.77
CA LEU A 116 13.00 2.97 12.18
C LEU A 116 12.30 2.59 13.48
N GLY A 117 11.57 1.49 13.44
CA GLY A 117 10.75 1.03 14.54
C GLY A 117 9.35 1.65 14.56
N ALA A 118 8.59 1.36 15.60
CA ALA A 118 7.32 1.98 15.93
C ALA A 118 7.32 2.39 17.40
N PHE A 119 6.80 3.56 17.67
CA PHE A 119 6.80 4.11 19.02
C PHE A 119 5.36 4.43 19.45
N PRO A 120 5.02 4.27 20.73
CA PRO A 120 3.73 4.73 21.24
C PRO A 120 3.47 6.20 20.87
N GLY A 121 2.45 6.45 20.06
CA GLY A 121 2.15 7.76 19.47
C GLY A 121 2.46 7.87 17.98
N ASP A 122 3.01 6.82 17.35
CA ASP A 122 3.07 6.70 15.91
C ASP A 122 1.81 6.01 15.38
N TRP A 123 1.35 6.37 14.18
CA TRP A 123 0.18 5.77 13.57
C TRP A 123 0.27 4.25 13.44
N THR A 124 1.42 3.74 13.03
CA THR A 124 1.65 2.30 12.91
C THR A 124 1.43 1.56 14.22
N PHE A 125 1.91 2.13 15.34
CA PHE A 125 1.73 1.54 16.67
C PHE A 125 0.30 1.65 17.17
N GLU A 126 -0.35 2.80 16.95
CA GLU A 126 -1.70 3.05 17.48
C GLU A 126 -2.80 2.30 16.74
N LEU A 127 -2.57 1.91 15.48
CA LEU A 127 -3.61 1.24 14.70
C LEU A 127 -3.76 -0.23 15.03
N THR A 128 -2.66 -0.94 15.25
CA THR A 128 -2.75 -2.37 15.57
C THR A 128 -1.54 -2.86 16.34
N LEU A 129 -1.84 -3.68 17.36
CA LEU A 129 -0.86 -4.49 18.09
C LEU A 129 -1.06 -5.98 17.83
N LEU A 130 -1.90 -6.33 16.85
CA LEU A 130 -2.16 -7.73 16.52
C LEU A 130 -0.91 -8.39 15.93
N PRO A 131 -0.58 -9.60 16.36
CA PRO A 131 0.48 -10.39 15.73
C PRO A 131 0.26 -10.45 14.23
N THR A 132 1.28 -10.10 13.46
CA THR A 132 1.20 -10.09 11.99
C THR A 132 2.15 -11.12 11.41
N VAL A 133 1.64 -11.97 10.54
CA VAL A 133 2.41 -12.87 9.68
C VAL A 133 2.43 -12.24 8.29
N TYR A 134 3.61 -12.07 7.73
CA TYR A 134 3.77 -11.38 6.46
C TYR A 134 4.47 -12.28 5.43
N PRO A 135 3.72 -13.09 4.66
CA PRO A 135 4.23 -13.77 3.49
C PRO A 135 4.60 -12.75 2.41
N TYR A 136 5.87 -12.35 2.39
CA TYR A 136 6.40 -11.34 1.49
C TYR A 136 6.84 -12.01 0.18
N ILE A 137 6.01 -11.87 -0.86
CA ILE A 137 6.06 -12.72 -2.05
C ILE A 137 7.16 -12.31 -3.03
N VAL A 138 7.53 -11.04 -3.08
CA VAL A 138 8.45 -10.49 -4.07
C VAL A 138 9.74 -10.03 -3.41
N SER A 139 10.87 -10.20 -4.14
CA SER A 139 12.18 -9.74 -3.69
C SER A 139 12.28 -8.22 -3.74
N ASN A 140 11.86 -7.56 -2.67
CA ASN A 140 12.12 -6.15 -2.43
C ASN A 140 12.68 -5.98 -1.02
N PRO A 141 13.98 -6.19 -0.82
CA PRO A 141 14.59 -6.23 0.50
C PRO A 141 14.48 -4.89 1.24
N GLY A 142 14.50 -3.77 0.54
CA GLY A 142 14.39 -2.45 1.16
C GLY A 142 13.04 -2.26 1.86
N GLU A 143 11.94 -2.53 1.17
CA GLU A 143 10.60 -2.41 1.75
C GLU A 143 10.31 -3.49 2.78
N ALA A 144 10.80 -4.72 2.56
CA ALA A 144 10.70 -5.79 3.56
C ALA A 144 11.39 -5.42 4.87
N MET A 145 12.52 -4.71 4.81
CA MET A 145 13.19 -4.19 6.00
C MET A 145 12.37 -3.11 6.71
N VAL A 146 11.74 -2.21 5.97
CA VAL A 146 10.83 -1.20 6.54
C VAL A 146 9.68 -1.89 7.28
N ALA A 147 9.03 -2.88 6.65
CA ALA A 147 7.96 -3.64 7.29
C ALA A 147 8.45 -4.34 8.56
N ARG A 148 9.61 -5.02 8.50
CA ARG A 148 10.21 -5.69 9.66
C ARG A 148 10.47 -4.73 10.81
N ASP A 149 11.02 -3.57 10.51
CA ASP A 149 11.45 -2.63 11.55
C ASP A 149 10.29 -1.82 12.11
N ARG A 150 9.22 -1.59 11.34
CA ARG A 150 8.11 -0.74 11.75
C ARG A 150 6.89 -1.47 12.30
N ILE A 151 6.56 -2.64 11.79
CA ILE A 151 5.42 -3.43 12.29
C ILE A 151 5.84 -4.74 12.94
N ALA A 152 7.13 -5.06 12.94
CA ALA A 152 7.72 -6.23 13.56
C ALA A 152 6.96 -7.55 13.26
N PRO A 153 6.60 -7.85 12.01
CA PRO A 153 5.83 -9.03 11.66
C PRO A 153 6.73 -10.26 11.65
N LEU A 154 6.11 -11.42 11.73
CA LEU A 154 6.78 -12.67 11.35
C LEU A 154 6.91 -12.68 9.82
N MET A 155 8.09 -12.31 9.31
CA MET A 155 8.36 -12.32 7.88
C MET A 155 8.53 -13.75 7.38
N ILE A 156 7.75 -14.12 6.36
CA ILE A 156 7.93 -15.36 5.60
C ILE A 156 8.34 -14.96 4.19
N THR A 157 9.60 -15.17 3.86
CA THR A 157 10.16 -14.78 2.57
C THR A 157 11.08 -15.88 2.03
N HIS A 158 11.46 -15.75 0.79
CA HIS A 158 12.45 -16.61 0.16
C HIS A 158 13.82 -15.92 0.16
N MET A 159 14.87 -16.71 -0.05
CA MET A 159 16.20 -16.16 -0.22
C MET A 159 16.22 -15.29 -1.49
N THR A 160 16.64 -14.04 -1.34
CA THR A 160 16.76 -13.12 -2.48
C THR A 160 17.78 -13.70 -3.47
N PRO A 161 17.41 -13.89 -4.74
CA PRO A 161 18.36 -14.32 -5.76
C PRO A 161 19.50 -13.30 -5.90
N ALA A 162 20.65 -13.73 -6.36
CA ALA A 162 21.76 -12.84 -6.62
C ALA A 162 21.31 -11.74 -7.58
N MET A 163 21.46 -10.48 -7.14
CA MET A 163 21.14 -9.32 -7.99
C MET A 163 22.31 -9.14 -8.97
N VAL A 164 22.23 -9.82 -10.09
CA VAL A 164 23.12 -9.64 -11.23
C VAL A 164 22.37 -8.85 -12.28
N SER A 165 23.10 -8.04 -13.04
CA SER A 165 22.54 -7.40 -14.23
C SER A 165 22.01 -8.49 -15.15
N SER A 166 20.72 -8.54 -15.37
CA SER A 166 20.14 -9.41 -16.41
C SER A 166 20.14 -8.62 -17.70
N GLU A 167 21.07 -8.97 -18.59
CA GLU A 167 21.07 -8.40 -19.92
C GLU A 167 19.87 -8.96 -20.71
N LEU A 168 19.32 -8.12 -21.57
CA LEU A 168 18.38 -8.58 -22.56
C LEU A 168 19.12 -9.50 -23.55
N TYR A 169 18.48 -10.59 -23.94
CA TYR A 169 19.07 -11.57 -24.87
C TYR A 169 18.28 -11.71 -26.16
N GLY A 170 18.95 -12.13 -27.22
CA GLY A 170 18.35 -12.33 -28.53
C GLY A 170 17.75 -11.03 -29.10
N ASN A 171 16.58 -11.15 -29.71
CA ASN A 171 15.90 -10.02 -30.36
C ASN A 171 15.54 -8.87 -29.40
N TYR A 172 15.36 -9.15 -28.11
CA TYR A 172 15.05 -8.09 -27.14
C TYR A 172 16.20 -7.11 -26.92
N SER A 173 17.46 -7.58 -26.98
CA SER A 173 18.61 -6.69 -26.93
C SER A 173 18.63 -5.78 -28.15
N THR A 174 18.50 -6.35 -29.33
CA THR A 174 18.49 -5.61 -30.60
C THR A 174 17.31 -4.60 -30.65
N LEU A 175 16.13 -5.02 -30.18
CA LEU A 175 14.97 -4.14 -30.09
C LEU A 175 15.21 -2.95 -29.14
N SER A 176 15.84 -3.20 -28.00
CA SER A 176 16.18 -2.17 -27.01
C SER A 176 17.16 -1.15 -27.62
N ASP A 177 18.15 -1.62 -28.35
CA ASP A 177 19.12 -0.77 -29.03
C ASP A 177 18.45 0.12 -30.11
N TYR A 178 17.57 -0.48 -30.93
CA TYR A 178 16.82 0.29 -31.92
C TYR A 178 15.91 1.35 -31.29
N ILE A 179 15.24 1.02 -30.21
CA ILE A 179 14.41 1.97 -29.45
C ILE A 179 15.28 3.11 -28.89
N SER A 180 16.46 2.80 -28.37
CA SER A 180 17.38 3.81 -27.84
C SER A 180 17.84 4.74 -28.94
N HIS A 181 18.33 4.19 -30.06
CA HIS A 181 18.74 4.98 -31.21
C HIS A 181 17.61 5.83 -31.79
N TYR A 182 16.41 5.26 -31.92
CA TYR A 182 15.23 6.03 -32.34
C TYR A 182 15.02 7.28 -31.46
N LYS A 183 15.02 7.09 -30.14
CA LYS A 183 14.84 8.19 -29.20
C LYS A 183 15.92 9.27 -29.34
N ASP A 184 17.16 8.87 -29.57
CA ASP A 184 18.27 9.79 -29.76
C ASP A 184 18.14 10.58 -31.06
N GLN A 185 17.76 9.92 -32.16
CA GLN A 185 17.53 10.60 -33.45
C GLN A 185 16.37 11.60 -33.38
N VAL A 186 15.30 11.25 -32.68
CA VAL A 186 14.17 12.17 -32.43
C VAL A 186 14.61 13.39 -31.63
N LYS A 187 15.42 13.20 -30.58
CA LYS A 187 15.97 14.32 -29.79
C LYS A 187 16.86 15.22 -30.59
N LEU A 188 17.63 14.67 -31.55
CA LEU A 188 18.54 15.41 -32.42
C LEU A 188 17.84 16.02 -33.64
N ASN A 189 16.53 15.86 -33.80
CA ASN A 189 15.72 16.28 -34.97
C ASN A 189 16.21 15.71 -36.32
N VAL A 190 16.79 14.50 -36.33
CA VAL A 190 17.25 13.81 -37.55
C VAL A 190 16.15 12.87 -38.01
N SER A 191 15.18 13.39 -38.77
CA SER A 191 13.95 12.68 -39.15
C SER A 191 14.21 11.44 -40.03
N THR A 192 15.18 11.48 -40.94
CA THR A 192 15.47 10.37 -41.86
C THR A 192 15.91 9.12 -41.09
N ASN A 193 16.83 9.24 -40.17
CA ASN A 193 17.34 8.13 -39.38
C ASN A 193 16.30 7.64 -38.36
N ALA A 194 15.47 8.55 -37.83
CA ALA A 194 14.38 8.16 -36.93
C ALA A 194 13.35 7.26 -37.59
N GLU A 195 12.93 7.55 -38.83
CA GLU A 195 11.99 6.70 -39.55
C GLU A 195 12.60 5.32 -39.92
N GLU A 196 13.91 5.27 -40.20
CA GLU A 196 14.62 4.01 -40.43
C GLU A 196 14.59 3.11 -39.17
N TYR A 197 14.96 3.64 -38.01
CA TYR A 197 14.89 2.90 -36.76
C TYR A 197 13.46 2.50 -36.39
N LYS A 198 12.50 3.36 -36.66
CA LYS A 198 11.08 3.01 -36.45
C LYS A 198 10.65 1.82 -37.30
N ALA A 199 11.08 1.75 -38.56
CA ALA A 199 10.80 0.60 -39.43
C ALA A 199 11.43 -0.69 -38.88
N LEU A 200 12.70 -0.62 -38.42
CA LEU A 200 13.40 -1.76 -37.83
C LEU A 200 12.75 -2.25 -36.52
N ILE A 201 12.21 -1.33 -35.70
CA ILE A 201 11.47 -1.66 -34.48
C ILE A 201 10.19 -2.42 -34.83
N VAL A 202 9.44 -1.96 -35.83
CA VAL A 202 8.18 -2.59 -36.23
C VAL A 202 8.41 -3.98 -36.86
N ASP A 203 9.52 -4.14 -37.59
CA ASP A 203 9.87 -5.43 -38.22
C ASP A 203 10.33 -6.48 -37.19
N LEU A 204 10.89 -6.04 -36.09
CA LEU A 204 11.42 -6.92 -35.06
C LEU A 204 10.41 -7.24 -33.94
N ALA A 205 9.36 -6.44 -33.76
CA ALA A 205 8.36 -6.57 -32.71
C ALA A 205 7.22 -7.53 -33.06
#